data_9d89712b5859710ee449aa345956d272
#
_entry.id   9d89712b5859710ee449aa345956d272
#
_cell.length_a   1.000
_cell.length_b   1.000
_cell.length_c   1.000
_cell.angle_alpha   90.00
_cell.angle_beta   90.00
_cell.angle_gamma   90.00
#
_symmetry.space_group_name_H-M   'P 1'
#
loop_
_entity.id
_entity.type
_entity.pdbx_description
1 polymer ?
#
loop_
_entity_poly.entity_id
_entity_poly.type
_entity_poly.pdbx_seq_one_letter_code
_entity_poly.pdbx_strand_id
1 'polypeptide(L)'
;MKSIVKSVFATLLLAVLFTACKKDETKTYLNPSGTMVLTTNQTTIVLLQANETAPGVAFTWGKANFGFEAGVVYTLQMKKAGTAWGVTATSNDVDMGKGLTKSYTIGDFNKELIKFLPATVVNDIDVRIRAVVGTNVAPQYSNEAKIKVTPYKQIIFYAFPKALNVAGNYQTPNAWTPSAAPQIVDRNGTATGGDYEGYINFANASPEFKLVKGDNWGAGDLGMNGPGTLNPNGGNNLTLPNGGVYKLNANRTSNTWSFYKINGWAIIGSATPGGWGSDTQMTFNAATGLYTITANLQGGQEMKFRANNDWAVNFGDNGNDGTPEYGGSNIPIALSGNYTITLDLLIGGNYGYTIKKN
;
A
#
# COMPACT_ATOMS: atom_id res chain seq x y z
N MET A 1 -7.91 -95.96 -16.84
CA MET A 1 -6.86 -95.03 -17.33
C MET A 1 -7.36 -93.62 -17.69
N LYS A 2 -8.52 -93.43 -18.35
CA LYS A 2 -9.00 -92.09 -18.75
C LYS A 2 -9.37 -91.14 -17.59
N SER A 3 -9.72 -91.70 -16.40
CA SER A 3 -10.10 -90.87 -15.23
C SER A 3 -8.88 -90.33 -14.47
N ILE A 4 -7.81 -91.10 -14.35
CA ILE A 4 -6.58 -90.77 -13.66
C ILE A 4 -5.82 -89.61 -14.45
N VAL A 5 -5.83 -89.68 -15.76
CA VAL A 5 -5.19 -88.68 -16.63
C VAL A 5 -5.92 -87.32 -16.46
N LYS A 6 -7.26 -87.36 -16.36
CA LYS A 6 -8.02 -86.10 -16.14
C LYS A 6 -7.76 -85.43 -14.77
N SER A 7 -7.60 -86.24 -13.72
CA SER A 7 -7.27 -85.79 -12.38
C SER A 7 -5.86 -85.21 -12.29
N VAL A 8 -4.88 -85.89 -12.92
CA VAL A 8 -3.49 -85.39 -12.97
C VAL A 8 -3.39 -84.08 -13.76
N PHE A 9 -4.12 -83.92 -14.89
CA PHE A 9 -4.15 -82.71 -15.68
C PHE A 9 -4.81 -81.53 -14.92
N ALA A 10 -5.90 -81.79 -14.14
CA ALA A 10 -6.57 -80.81 -13.32
C ALA A 10 -5.67 -80.31 -12.16
N THR A 11 -4.91 -81.23 -11.55
CA THR A 11 -3.97 -80.88 -10.45
C THR A 11 -2.73 -80.08 -10.98
N LEU A 12 -2.24 -80.42 -12.18
CA LEU A 12 -1.16 -79.73 -12.83
C LEU A 12 -1.58 -78.28 -13.25
N LEU A 13 -2.84 -78.18 -13.71
CA LEU A 13 -3.37 -76.82 -14.09
C LEU A 13 -3.60 -75.95 -12.85
N LEU A 14 -3.96 -76.52 -11.71
CA LEU A 14 -4.13 -75.81 -10.44
C LEU A 14 -2.78 -75.33 -9.84
N ALA A 15 -1.70 -76.15 -10.04
CA ALA A 15 -0.35 -75.82 -9.57
C ALA A 15 0.27 -74.61 -10.35
N VAL A 16 -0.08 -74.46 -11.63
CA VAL A 16 0.41 -73.34 -12.45
C VAL A 16 -0.25 -72.02 -12.05
N LEU A 17 -1.43 -72.03 -11.45
CA LEU A 17 -2.12 -70.82 -10.99
C LEU A 17 -1.49 -70.15 -9.71
N PHE A 18 -0.64 -70.89 -8.99
CA PHE A 18 0.04 -70.37 -7.79
C PHE A 18 1.43 -69.79 -8.09
N THR A 19 1.89 -69.83 -9.33
CA THR A 19 3.09 -69.11 -9.79
C THR A 19 2.76 -67.70 -10.27
N ALA A 20 1.58 -67.15 -9.92
CA ALA A 20 1.22 -65.80 -10.19
C ALA A 20 2.17 -64.88 -9.44
N CYS A 21 3.03 -64.26 -10.20
CA CYS A 21 3.89 -63.13 -9.93
C CYS A 21 3.86 -62.62 -8.47
N LYS A 22 4.87 -62.95 -7.71
CA LYS A 22 5.31 -61.99 -6.69
C LYS A 22 5.74 -60.76 -7.46
N LYS A 23 4.82 -59.84 -7.60
CA LYS A 23 5.17 -58.48 -7.97
C LYS A 23 6.09 -57.99 -6.85
N ASP A 24 7.38 -57.96 -7.11
CA ASP A 24 8.33 -57.29 -6.23
C ASP A 24 7.89 -55.83 -6.20
N GLU A 25 7.04 -55.52 -5.23
CA GLU A 25 6.73 -54.15 -4.91
C GLU A 25 8.03 -53.57 -4.38
N THR A 26 8.72 -52.78 -5.21
CA THR A 26 9.81 -51.92 -4.76
C THR A 26 9.21 -50.95 -3.74
N LYS A 27 9.27 -51.33 -2.46
CA LYS A 27 8.85 -50.47 -1.38
C LYS A 27 9.77 -49.25 -1.35
N THR A 28 9.25 -48.14 -1.78
CA THR A 28 9.96 -46.86 -1.68
C THR A 28 9.95 -46.42 -0.23
N TYR A 29 11.10 -46.44 0.42
CA TYR A 29 11.26 -46.00 1.80
C TYR A 29 11.50 -44.51 1.85
N LEU A 30 10.80 -43.86 2.77
CA LEU A 30 11.07 -42.50 3.16
C LEU A 30 12.45 -42.44 3.84
N ASN A 31 13.43 -41.85 3.21
CA ASN A 31 14.75 -41.64 3.77
C ASN A 31 15.20 -40.19 3.49
N PRO A 32 14.63 -39.21 4.23
CA PRO A 32 14.99 -37.80 4.06
C PRO A 32 16.49 -37.62 4.30
N SER A 33 17.19 -37.04 3.33
CA SER A 33 18.63 -36.80 3.45
C SER A 33 19.01 -35.45 2.84
N GLY A 34 20.11 -34.89 3.33
CA GLY A 34 20.63 -33.62 2.89
C GLY A 34 19.93 -32.40 3.53
N THR A 35 20.58 -31.26 3.43
CA THR A 35 20.06 -29.97 3.88
C THR A 35 19.65 -29.13 2.68
N MET A 36 18.41 -28.68 2.69
CA MET A 36 17.95 -27.70 1.71
C MET A 36 18.49 -26.31 2.09
N VAL A 37 19.28 -25.70 1.20
CA VAL A 37 19.91 -24.40 1.48
C VAL A 37 19.11 -23.31 0.78
N LEU A 38 18.63 -22.33 1.56
CA LEU A 38 18.04 -21.09 1.07
C LEU A 38 19.11 -19.99 1.01
N THR A 39 19.16 -19.30 -0.12
CA THR A 39 20.01 -18.11 -0.33
C THR A 39 19.15 -16.91 -0.75
N THR A 40 19.62 -15.72 -0.44
CA THR A 40 19.01 -14.45 -0.85
C THR A 40 20.08 -13.48 -1.34
N ASN A 41 19.73 -12.62 -2.28
CA ASN A 41 20.61 -11.57 -2.79
C ASN A 41 20.63 -10.30 -1.90
N GLN A 42 19.75 -10.21 -0.90
CA GLN A 42 19.61 -9.06 -0.01
C GLN A 42 19.55 -9.52 1.45
N THR A 43 20.30 -8.84 2.33
CA THR A 43 20.22 -9.00 3.80
C THR A 43 19.66 -7.75 4.48
N THR A 44 19.60 -6.64 3.75
CA THR A 44 18.99 -5.38 4.20
C THR A 44 18.34 -4.70 3.01
N ILE A 45 17.08 -4.29 3.14
CA ILE A 45 16.37 -3.58 2.07
C ILE A 45 15.40 -2.55 2.66
N VAL A 46 15.45 -1.33 2.15
CA VAL A 46 14.46 -0.28 2.38
C VAL A 46 13.56 -0.22 1.14
N LEU A 47 12.30 -0.52 1.33
CA LEU A 47 11.32 -0.50 0.25
C LEU A 47 10.75 0.92 0.13
N LEU A 48 10.68 1.43 -1.10
CA LEU A 48 10.13 2.75 -1.41
C LEU A 48 9.08 2.60 -2.51
N GLN A 49 7.91 3.18 -2.34
CA GLN A 49 6.84 3.13 -3.34
C GLN A 49 7.26 3.72 -4.69
N ALA A 50 8.09 4.77 -4.69
CA ALA A 50 8.63 5.36 -5.92
C ALA A 50 9.42 4.36 -6.78
N ASN A 51 9.88 3.25 -6.20
CA ASN A 51 10.67 2.21 -6.86
C ASN A 51 9.91 0.88 -6.94
N GLU A 52 8.58 0.87 -6.84
CA GLU A 52 7.79 -0.37 -6.70
C GLU A 52 7.97 -1.38 -7.83
N THR A 53 8.27 -0.92 -9.04
CA THR A 53 8.52 -1.79 -10.21
C THR A 53 9.96 -2.27 -10.32
N ALA A 54 10.89 -1.69 -9.55
CA ALA A 54 12.30 -2.08 -9.57
C ALA A 54 12.52 -3.48 -8.94
N PRO A 55 13.61 -4.19 -9.33
CA PRO A 55 13.98 -5.44 -8.69
C PRO A 55 14.20 -5.24 -7.17
N GLY A 56 13.59 -6.10 -6.38
CA GLY A 56 13.69 -6.11 -4.91
C GLY A 56 14.57 -7.27 -4.43
N VAL A 57 13.96 -8.26 -3.78
CA VAL A 57 14.64 -9.42 -3.22
C VAL A 57 14.43 -10.67 -4.09
N ALA A 58 15.45 -11.50 -4.20
CA ALA A 58 15.38 -12.81 -4.82
C ALA A 58 15.80 -13.90 -3.84
N PHE A 59 15.05 -14.99 -3.85
CA PHE A 59 15.27 -16.20 -3.07
C PHE A 59 15.55 -17.36 -4.01
N THR A 60 16.53 -18.20 -3.67
CA THR A 60 16.84 -19.43 -4.41
C THR A 60 17.12 -20.53 -3.39
N TRP A 61 16.64 -21.75 -3.65
CA TRP A 61 16.83 -22.88 -2.76
C TRP A 61 17.08 -24.18 -3.50
N GLY A 62 17.72 -25.11 -2.80
CA GLY A 62 17.97 -26.45 -3.32
C GLY A 62 16.72 -27.33 -3.27
N LYS A 63 16.72 -28.42 -4.03
CA LYS A 63 15.66 -29.44 -3.95
C LYS A 63 15.70 -30.14 -2.58
N ALA A 64 14.50 -30.35 -2.00
CA ALA A 64 14.35 -31.22 -0.86
C ALA A 64 14.48 -32.69 -1.32
N ASN A 65 15.13 -33.52 -0.50
CA ASN A 65 15.32 -34.94 -0.78
C ASN A 65 14.58 -35.80 0.26
N PHE A 66 13.55 -36.47 -0.17
CA PHE A 66 12.76 -37.40 0.65
C PHE A 66 13.17 -38.87 0.49
N GLY A 67 14.28 -39.15 -0.25
CA GLY A 67 14.79 -40.50 -0.49
C GLY A 67 14.21 -41.15 -1.73
N PHE A 68 13.32 -40.47 -2.46
CA PHE A 68 12.73 -40.92 -3.72
C PHE A 68 12.28 -39.72 -4.56
N GLU A 69 12.13 -39.91 -5.86
CA GLU A 69 11.56 -38.91 -6.75
C GLU A 69 10.07 -38.70 -6.41
N ALA A 70 9.75 -37.51 -5.89
CA ALA A 70 8.43 -37.15 -5.42
C ALA A 70 8.00 -35.79 -5.95
N GLY A 71 6.70 -35.58 -6.03
CA GLY A 71 6.11 -34.29 -6.29
C GLY A 71 6.19 -33.37 -5.07
N VAL A 72 7.35 -32.75 -4.85
CA VAL A 72 7.56 -31.83 -3.72
C VAL A 72 6.89 -30.50 -3.99
N VAL A 73 6.17 -29.98 -3.00
CA VAL A 73 5.59 -28.63 -2.98
C VAL A 73 6.35 -27.78 -1.97
N TYR A 74 6.71 -26.57 -2.38
CA TYR A 74 7.48 -25.63 -1.58
C TYR A 74 6.61 -24.45 -1.13
N THR A 75 6.83 -24.00 0.08
CA THR A 75 6.23 -22.78 0.66
C THR A 75 7.36 -21.89 1.16
N LEU A 76 7.40 -20.64 0.69
CA LEU A 76 8.26 -19.60 1.27
C LEU A 76 7.56 -19.07 2.51
N GLN A 77 8.17 -19.27 3.67
CA GLN A 77 7.66 -18.81 4.96
C GLN A 77 8.47 -17.60 5.42
N MET A 78 7.77 -16.56 5.83
CA MET A 78 8.36 -15.33 6.38
C MET A 78 7.72 -15.04 7.73
N LYS A 79 8.50 -14.65 8.72
CA LYS A 79 7.99 -14.22 10.03
C LYS A 79 8.77 -13.05 10.57
N LYS A 80 8.18 -12.28 11.47
CA LYS A 80 8.89 -11.31 12.30
C LYS A 80 9.88 -12.07 13.21
N ALA A 81 11.12 -11.61 13.26
CA ALA A 81 12.14 -12.23 14.11
C ALA A 81 11.72 -12.27 15.58
N GLY A 82 12.06 -13.36 16.25
CA GLY A 82 11.66 -13.58 17.64
C GLY A 82 10.23 -14.09 17.86
N THR A 83 9.44 -14.30 16.79
CA THR A 83 8.09 -14.87 16.90
C THR A 83 8.04 -16.32 16.46
N ALA A 84 6.92 -17.01 16.69
CA ALA A 84 6.72 -18.39 16.26
C ALA A 84 6.33 -18.46 14.77
N TRP A 85 6.69 -19.57 14.09
CA TRP A 85 6.25 -19.89 12.76
C TRP A 85 4.75 -20.26 12.73
N GLY A 86 4.04 -19.84 11.66
CA GLY A 86 2.64 -20.19 11.45
C GLY A 86 1.63 -19.35 12.24
N VAL A 87 2.06 -18.25 12.85
CA VAL A 87 1.17 -17.29 13.52
C VAL A 87 0.81 -16.18 12.54
N THR A 88 -0.42 -16.19 12.03
CA THR A 88 -0.88 -15.27 10.97
C THR A 88 -0.64 -13.79 11.27
N ALA A 89 -0.72 -13.37 12.52
CA ALA A 89 -0.46 -11.97 12.91
C ALA A 89 1.01 -11.55 12.80
N THR A 90 1.95 -12.50 12.71
CA THR A 90 3.40 -12.25 12.72
C THR A 90 4.15 -13.00 11.65
N SER A 91 3.45 -13.71 10.76
CA SER A 91 4.05 -14.48 9.67
C SER A 91 3.16 -14.52 8.42
N ASN A 92 3.80 -14.77 7.27
CA ASN A 92 3.13 -14.96 5.99
C ASN A 92 3.76 -16.13 5.25
N ASP A 93 2.92 -17.00 4.70
CA ASP A 93 3.28 -18.18 3.93
C ASP A 93 2.88 -17.98 2.47
N VAL A 94 3.83 -18.14 1.54
CA VAL A 94 3.61 -17.96 0.10
C VAL A 94 3.85 -19.29 -0.61
N ASP A 95 2.83 -19.79 -1.31
CA ASP A 95 2.94 -21.01 -2.10
C ASP A 95 3.88 -20.81 -3.30
N MET A 96 4.87 -21.68 -3.42
CA MET A 96 5.85 -21.70 -4.51
C MET A 96 5.62 -22.86 -5.48
N GLY A 97 4.65 -23.71 -5.22
CA GLY A 97 4.42 -24.93 -6.00
C GLY A 97 5.68 -25.79 -6.07
N LYS A 98 6.16 -26.07 -7.29
CA LYS A 98 7.39 -26.85 -7.54
C LYS A 98 8.61 -25.97 -7.85
N GLY A 99 8.47 -24.65 -7.78
CA GLY A 99 9.54 -23.70 -8.05
C GLY A 99 10.70 -23.81 -7.05
N LEU A 100 11.90 -23.44 -7.47
CA LEU A 100 13.11 -23.41 -6.65
C LEU A 100 13.70 -22.00 -6.54
N THR A 101 12.99 -21.01 -7.03
CA THR A 101 13.38 -19.60 -6.98
C THR A 101 12.15 -18.72 -6.94
N LYS A 102 12.28 -17.56 -6.31
CA LYS A 102 11.29 -16.49 -6.28
C LYS A 102 11.97 -15.13 -6.30
N SER A 103 11.68 -14.34 -7.30
CA SER A 103 12.08 -12.93 -7.36
C SER A 103 10.86 -12.05 -7.12
N TYR A 104 11.05 -10.99 -6.36
CA TYR A 104 10.05 -9.97 -6.09
C TYR A 104 10.52 -8.64 -6.64
N THR A 105 9.60 -7.85 -7.17
CA THR A 105 9.79 -6.40 -7.24
C THR A 105 9.72 -5.79 -5.83
N ILE A 106 10.15 -4.53 -5.69
CA ILE A 106 10.00 -3.80 -4.42
C ILE A 106 8.54 -3.75 -3.99
N GLY A 107 7.62 -3.46 -4.92
CA GLY A 107 6.18 -3.39 -4.62
C GLY A 107 5.59 -4.74 -4.22
N ASP A 108 5.91 -5.81 -4.95
CA ASP A 108 5.36 -7.13 -4.64
C ASP A 108 5.90 -7.68 -3.31
N PHE A 109 7.19 -7.43 -3.00
CA PHE A 109 7.73 -7.81 -1.69
C PHE A 109 7.08 -7.00 -0.56
N ASN A 110 6.87 -5.70 -0.78
CA ASN A 110 6.16 -4.85 0.19
C ASN A 110 4.76 -5.38 0.51
N LYS A 111 3.98 -5.78 -0.52
CA LYS A 111 2.64 -6.37 -0.34
C LYS A 111 2.64 -7.61 0.55
N GLU A 112 3.67 -8.47 0.44
CA GLU A 112 3.79 -9.63 1.30
C GLU A 112 4.14 -9.25 2.75
N LEU A 113 5.03 -8.28 2.94
CA LEU A 113 5.50 -7.87 4.25
C LEU A 113 4.45 -7.12 5.09
N ILE A 114 3.69 -6.20 4.47
CA ILE A 114 2.67 -5.42 5.19
C ILE A 114 1.49 -6.25 5.70
N LYS A 115 1.35 -7.51 5.27
CA LYS A 115 0.37 -8.45 5.82
C LYS A 115 0.64 -8.77 7.29
N PHE A 116 1.90 -8.66 7.76
CA PHE A 116 2.29 -9.06 9.12
C PHE A 116 3.32 -8.12 9.79
N LEU A 117 3.78 -7.07 9.08
CA LEU A 117 4.73 -6.10 9.61
C LEU A 117 4.17 -4.68 9.56
N PRO A 118 4.47 -3.85 10.55
CA PRO A 118 4.17 -2.42 10.47
C PRO A 118 4.99 -1.76 9.36
N ALA A 119 4.33 -0.94 8.54
CA ALA A 119 5.00 -0.12 7.54
C ALA A 119 5.82 1.01 8.18
N THR A 120 6.80 1.56 7.45
CA THR A 120 7.67 2.69 7.83
C THR A 120 8.58 2.44 9.04
N VAL A 121 8.63 1.22 9.55
CA VAL A 121 9.47 0.81 10.68
C VAL A 121 10.46 -0.25 10.21
N VAL A 122 11.69 -0.17 10.72
CA VAL A 122 12.70 -1.21 10.50
C VAL A 122 12.28 -2.48 11.24
N ASN A 123 12.21 -3.58 10.51
CA ASN A 123 11.87 -4.90 11.05
C ASN A 123 12.96 -5.90 10.69
N ASP A 124 13.26 -6.81 11.60
CA ASP A 124 14.04 -8.01 11.31
C ASP A 124 13.08 -9.17 11.05
N ILE A 125 13.30 -9.89 9.94
CA ILE A 125 12.50 -11.07 9.56
C ILE A 125 13.39 -12.29 9.41
N ASP A 126 12.83 -13.44 9.74
CA ASP A 126 13.38 -14.75 9.41
C ASP A 126 12.59 -15.33 8.23
N VAL A 127 13.33 -15.89 7.26
CA VAL A 127 12.77 -16.48 6.04
C VAL A 127 13.29 -17.90 5.91
N ARG A 128 12.40 -18.86 5.58
CA ARG A 128 12.77 -20.25 5.28
C ARG A 128 11.89 -20.85 4.20
N ILE A 129 12.31 -21.96 3.65
CA ILE A 129 11.48 -22.83 2.79
C ILE A 129 10.98 -24.01 3.59
N ARG A 130 9.71 -24.27 3.47
CA ARG A 130 9.06 -25.51 3.90
C ARG A 130 8.76 -26.35 2.66
N ALA A 131 9.24 -27.61 2.65
CA ALA A 131 9.00 -28.56 1.58
C ALA A 131 8.11 -29.72 2.11
N VAL A 132 7.10 -30.11 1.35
CA VAL A 132 6.18 -31.19 1.73
C VAL A 132 5.97 -32.15 0.55
N VAL A 133 5.71 -33.42 0.91
CA VAL A 133 5.29 -34.51 0.01
C VAL A 133 4.08 -35.19 0.63
N GLY A 134 2.90 -34.95 0.07
CA GLY A 134 1.66 -35.47 0.64
C GLY A 134 1.37 -34.94 2.04
N THR A 135 0.36 -35.51 2.69
CA THR A 135 -0.13 -35.05 4.01
C THR A 135 0.46 -35.81 5.19
N ASN A 136 1.01 -36.99 4.96
CA ASN A 136 1.44 -37.92 6.04
C ASN A 136 2.97 -37.96 6.22
N VAL A 137 3.70 -37.09 5.54
CA VAL A 137 5.16 -37.00 5.60
C VAL A 137 5.56 -35.74 6.32
N ALA A 138 6.48 -35.87 7.27
CA ALA A 138 7.01 -34.69 7.98
C ALA A 138 7.68 -33.73 7.00
N PRO A 139 7.41 -32.42 7.08
CA PRO A 139 8.02 -31.43 6.20
C PRO A 139 9.54 -31.33 6.43
N GLN A 140 10.27 -31.01 5.35
CA GLN A 140 11.65 -30.56 5.45
C GLN A 140 11.72 -29.03 5.44
N TYR A 141 12.72 -28.47 6.11
CA TYR A 141 12.94 -27.03 6.17
C TYR A 141 14.36 -26.68 5.73
N SER A 142 14.51 -25.53 5.09
CA SER A 142 15.83 -24.94 4.83
C SER A 142 16.44 -24.35 6.09
N ASN A 143 17.69 -23.86 5.97
CA ASN A 143 18.22 -22.85 6.89
C ASN A 143 17.32 -21.60 6.89
N GLU A 144 17.41 -20.81 7.94
CA GLU A 144 16.77 -19.49 8.03
C GLU A 144 17.69 -18.41 7.47
N ALA A 145 17.17 -17.62 6.53
CA ALA A 145 17.80 -16.38 6.08
C ALA A 145 17.25 -15.20 6.90
N LYS A 146 18.12 -14.33 7.37
CA LYS A 146 17.76 -13.14 8.16
C LYS A 146 17.84 -11.91 7.27
N ILE A 147 16.77 -11.11 7.24
CA ILE A 147 16.69 -9.90 6.41
C ILE A 147 16.16 -8.75 7.26
N LYS A 148 16.86 -7.63 7.20
CA LYS A 148 16.39 -6.36 7.77
C LYS A 148 15.58 -5.61 6.70
N VAL A 149 14.30 -5.35 6.98
CA VAL A 149 13.37 -4.75 6.01
C VAL A 149 12.71 -3.49 6.58
N THR A 150 12.47 -2.51 5.72
CA THR A 150 11.62 -1.35 6.04
C THR A 150 10.52 -1.28 4.98
N PRO A 151 9.32 -1.83 5.25
CA PRO A 151 8.21 -1.73 4.33
C PRO A 151 7.70 -0.29 4.22
N TYR A 152 7.16 0.10 3.06
CA TYR A 152 6.45 1.37 2.93
C TYR A 152 4.94 1.17 3.10
N LYS A 153 4.26 2.22 3.53
CA LYS A 153 2.81 2.30 3.50
C LYS A 153 2.38 2.54 2.05
N GLN A 154 1.51 1.70 1.51
CA GLN A 154 1.01 1.85 0.14
C GLN A 154 0.11 3.09 0.08
N ILE A 155 0.48 4.07 -0.72
CA ILE A 155 -0.38 5.19 -1.09
C ILE A 155 -1.05 4.84 -2.41
N ILE A 156 -2.36 4.77 -2.42
CA ILE A 156 -3.13 4.49 -3.64
C ILE A 156 -3.45 5.83 -4.29
N PHE A 157 -2.87 6.07 -5.47
CA PHE A 157 -3.24 7.22 -6.27
C PHE A 157 -4.44 6.87 -7.16
N TYR A 158 -5.54 7.55 -6.95
CA TYR A 158 -6.71 7.45 -7.81
C TYR A 158 -6.57 8.45 -8.96
N ALA A 159 -6.74 7.96 -10.20
CA ALA A 159 -6.93 8.83 -11.35
C ALA A 159 -8.38 9.31 -11.36
N PHE A 160 -8.59 10.58 -11.08
CA PHE A 160 -9.91 11.19 -11.16
C PHE A 160 -10.21 11.52 -12.63
N PRO A 161 -11.27 10.96 -13.23
CA PRO A 161 -11.56 11.15 -14.65
C PRO A 161 -12.01 12.60 -14.97
N LYS A 162 -12.30 13.39 -13.92
CA LYS A 162 -12.68 14.78 -14.03
C LYS A 162 -11.84 15.62 -13.09
N ALA A 163 -11.03 16.48 -13.68
CA ALA A 163 -10.23 17.47 -13.01
C ALA A 163 -10.39 18.83 -13.68
N LEU A 164 -10.15 19.89 -12.93
CA LEU A 164 -10.01 21.25 -13.43
C LEU A 164 -8.64 21.77 -13.06
N ASN A 165 -7.87 22.19 -14.05
CA ASN A 165 -6.55 22.79 -13.85
C ASN A 165 -6.73 24.22 -13.38
N VAL A 166 -6.13 24.60 -12.26
CA VAL A 166 -6.23 25.93 -11.66
C VAL A 166 -5.09 26.78 -12.23
N ALA A 167 -5.24 27.25 -13.48
CA ALA A 167 -4.20 28.02 -14.16
C ALA A 167 -4.29 29.51 -13.80
N GLY A 168 -3.17 30.14 -13.44
CA GLY A 168 -3.18 31.54 -12.99
C GLY A 168 -1.83 32.19 -12.91
N ASN A 169 -1.84 33.45 -12.49
CA ASN A 169 -0.64 34.30 -12.36
C ASN A 169 0.30 33.89 -11.23
N TYR A 170 -0.11 33.00 -10.35
CA TYR A 170 0.65 32.53 -9.18
C TYR A 170 1.64 31.42 -9.50
N GLN A 171 1.49 30.78 -10.67
CA GLN A 171 2.38 29.70 -11.11
C GLN A 171 3.76 30.26 -11.48
N THR A 172 4.82 29.73 -10.91
CA THR A 172 6.20 30.15 -11.21
C THR A 172 7.03 28.90 -11.51
N PRO A 173 7.75 28.82 -12.66
CA PRO A 173 7.89 29.85 -13.69
C PRO A 173 6.76 29.88 -14.74
N ASN A 174 5.81 28.95 -14.72
CA ASN A 174 4.86 28.71 -15.80
C ASN A 174 3.48 29.36 -15.57
N ALA A 175 3.48 30.72 -15.36
CA ALA A 175 2.24 31.45 -15.20
C ALA A 175 1.24 31.17 -16.33
N TRP A 176 -0.03 30.99 -15.99
CA TRP A 176 -1.12 30.74 -16.91
C TRP A 176 -0.95 29.51 -17.82
N THR A 177 -0.18 28.50 -17.39
CA THR A 177 0.03 27.26 -18.14
C THR A 177 -0.84 26.14 -17.57
N PRO A 178 -1.95 25.75 -18.23
CA PRO A 178 -2.87 24.74 -17.70
C PRO A 178 -2.22 23.38 -17.42
N SER A 179 -1.35 22.89 -18.32
CA SER A 179 -0.65 21.61 -18.15
C SER A 179 0.31 21.55 -16.96
N ALA A 180 0.73 22.71 -16.42
CA ALA A 180 1.60 22.82 -15.26
C ALA A 180 0.82 23.27 -14.00
N ALA A 181 -0.49 23.44 -14.09
CA ALA A 181 -1.31 23.92 -12.99
C ALA A 181 -1.71 22.78 -12.04
N PRO A 182 -1.80 23.03 -10.74
CA PRO A 182 -2.40 22.11 -9.81
C PRO A 182 -3.89 21.91 -10.12
N GLN A 183 -4.44 20.79 -9.67
CA GLN A 183 -5.79 20.38 -10.01
C GLN A 183 -6.72 20.37 -8.80
N ILE A 184 -7.98 20.75 -9.04
CA ILE A 184 -9.10 20.38 -8.20
C ILE A 184 -9.88 19.25 -8.91
N VAL A 185 -10.37 18.28 -8.18
CA VAL A 185 -10.95 17.05 -8.75
C VAL A 185 -12.35 16.77 -8.22
N ASP A 186 -13.17 16.17 -9.07
CA ASP A 186 -14.46 15.61 -8.66
C ASP A 186 -14.25 14.24 -8.00
N ARG A 187 -14.23 14.22 -6.67
CA ARG A 187 -14.03 12.98 -5.88
C ARG A 187 -15.20 12.01 -6.00
N ASN A 188 -16.38 12.47 -6.31
CA ASN A 188 -17.59 11.63 -6.40
C ASN A 188 -17.73 10.96 -7.76
N GLY A 189 -16.92 11.36 -8.77
CA GLY A 189 -16.89 10.75 -10.09
C GLY A 189 -18.22 10.84 -10.85
N THR A 190 -19.08 11.82 -10.50
CA THR A 190 -20.42 11.93 -11.09
C THR A 190 -20.34 12.29 -12.56
N ALA A 191 -21.17 11.64 -13.38
CA ALA A 191 -21.18 11.86 -14.84
C ALA A 191 -21.46 13.32 -15.23
N THR A 192 -22.06 14.11 -14.36
CA THR A 192 -22.52 15.48 -14.58
C THR A 192 -21.55 16.58 -14.17
N GLY A 193 -20.36 16.27 -13.66
CA GLY A 193 -19.39 17.27 -13.22
C GLY A 193 -19.74 17.88 -11.87
N GLY A 194 -19.78 17.03 -10.85
CA GLY A 194 -20.14 17.33 -9.48
C GLY A 194 -19.16 18.25 -8.75
N ASP A 195 -18.97 18.01 -7.49
CA ASP A 195 -18.22 18.89 -6.58
C ASP A 195 -16.70 18.68 -6.72
N TYR A 196 -16.06 19.60 -7.43
CA TYR A 196 -14.61 19.67 -7.52
C TYR A 196 -14.02 20.28 -6.25
N GLU A 197 -12.93 19.71 -5.77
CA GLU A 197 -12.25 20.22 -4.60
C GLU A 197 -10.72 20.02 -4.71
N GLY A 198 -9.94 20.89 -4.06
CA GLY A 198 -8.50 20.77 -3.94
C GLY A 198 -7.87 21.88 -3.10
N TYR A 199 -6.65 21.65 -2.61
CA TYR A 199 -5.87 22.64 -1.87
C TYR A 199 -4.80 23.22 -2.78
N ILE A 200 -4.83 24.54 -2.94
CA ILE A 200 -3.93 25.25 -3.86
C ILE A 200 -3.13 26.30 -3.08
N ASN A 201 -1.81 26.30 -3.25
CA ASN A 201 -0.95 27.35 -2.71
C ASN A 201 -0.78 28.47 -3.73
N PHE A 202 -1.34 29.62 -3.44
CA PHE A 202 -1.21 30.83 -4.24
C PHE A 202 -0.05 31.68 -3.69
N ALA A 203 1.12 31.60 -4.33
CA ALA A 203 2.35 32.19 -3.83
C ALA A 203 2.41 33.74 -3.96
N ASN A 204 1.57 34.36 -4.80
CA ASN A 204 1.54 35.79 -5.04
C ASN A 204 0.49 36.54 -4.19
N ALA A 205 0.66 37.84 -4.01
CA ALA A 205 -0.20 38.63 -3.13
C ALA A 205 -1.62 38.85 -3.69
N SER A 206 -1.78 38.85 -5.00
CA SER A 206 -3.06 39.09 -5.69
C SER A 206 -3.31 37.95 -6.70
N PRO A 207 -3.78 36.82 -6.24
CA PRO A 207 -4.00 35.66 -7.10
C PRO A 207 -5.16 35.89 -8.07
N GLU A 208 -4.87 35.63 -9.33
CA GLU A 208 -5.86 35.56 -10.40
C GLU A 208 -5.69 34.22 -11.11
N PHE A 209 -6.81 33.54 -11.41
CA PHE A 209 -6.78 32.23 -12.03
C PHE A 209 -8.07 31.91 -12.78
N LYS A 210 -8.04 30.82 -13.53
CA LYS A 210 -9.19 30.21 -14.16
C LYS A 210 -9.21 28.71 -13.90
N LEU A 211 -10.35 28.10 -14.00
CA LEU A 211 -10.53 26.65 -13.92
C LEU A 211 -10.60 26.10 -15.35
N VAL A 212 -9.53 25.44 -15.80
CA VAL A 212 -9.41 24.95 -17.17
C VAL A 212 -9.80 23.48 -17.26
N LYS A 213 -10.59 23.11 -18.27
CA LYS A 213 -11.19 21.76 -18.42
C LYS A 213 -10.22 20.70 -18.94
N GLY A 214 -8.95 21.06 -19.19
CA GLY A 214 -7.90 20.16 -19.69
C GLY A 214 -6.56 20.84 -19.68
N ASP A 215 -5.53 20.21 -20.26
CA ASP A 215 -4.14 20.64 -20.21
C ASP A 215 -3.81 21.84 -21.11
N ASN A 216 -4.79 22.38 -21.81
CA ASN A 216 -4.64 23.55 -22.66
C ASN A 216 -5.95 24.38 -22.71
N TRP A 217 -5.83 25.65 -23.09
CA TRP A 217 -6.96 26.59 -23.17
C TRP A 217 -8.04 26.19 -24.18
N GLY A 218 -7.68 25.42 -25.22
CA GLY A 218 -8.63 24.93 -26.23
C GLY A 218 -9.67 23.96 -25.68
N ALA A 219 -9.41 23.36 -24.51
CA ALA A 219 -10.39 22.53 -23.83
C ALA A 219 -11.53 23.34 -23.16
N GLY A 220 -11.39 24.66 -23.12
CA GLY A 220 -12.30 25.60 -22.48
C GLY A 220 -12.02 25.82 -20.99
N ASP A 221 -12.47 26.94 -20.50
CA ASP A 221 -12.26 27.39 -19.13
C ASP A 221 -13.55 27.89 -18.48
N LEU A 222 -13.51 28.00 -17.16
CA LEU A 222 -14.50 28.63 -16.33
C LEU A 222 -13.87 29.85 -15.65
N GLY A 223 -14.49 30.99 -15.78
CA GLY A 223 -14.11 32.23 -15.12
C GLY A 223 -15.21 32.74 -14.22
N MET A 224 -15.04 33.95 -13.71
CA MET A 224 -16.00 34.60 -12.83
C MET A 224 -17.15 35.22 -13.62
N ASN A 225 -18.37 34.95 -13.17
CA ASN A 225 -19.61 35.61 -13.65
C ASN A 225 -20.18 36.60 -12.61
N GLY A 226 -19.67 36.54 -11.38
CA GLY A 226 -20.08 37.31 -10.23
C GLY A 226 -19.58 36.61 -8.94
N PRO A 227 -19.78 37.21 -7.77
CA PRO A 227 -19.37 36.59 -6.51
C PRO A 227 -19.92 35.18 -6.36
N GLY A 228 -19.04 34.20 -6.17
CA GLY A 228 -19.41 32.79 -5.99
C GLY A 228 -20.01 32.08 -7.22
N THR A 229 -20.10 32.75 -8.40
CA THR A 229 -20.65 32.16 -9.62
C THR A 229 -19.62 32.05 -10.73
N LEU A 230 -19.73 30.97 -11.52
CA LEU A 230 -18.88 30.64 -12.64
C LEU A 230 -19.57 30.94 -13.97
N ASN A 231 -18.81 31.49 -14.93
CA ASN A 231 -19.18 31.47 -16.33
C ASN A 231 -18.59 30.20 -16.98
N PRO A 232 -19.40 29.27 -17.47
CA PRO A 232 -18.92 28.00 -18.04
C PRO A 232 -18.22 28.16 -19.40
N ASN A 233 -18.23 29.35 -19.98
CA ASN A 233 -17.68 29.69 -21.30
C ASN A 233 -16.60 30.79 -21.21
N GLY A 234 -15.78 30.77 -20.17
CA GLY A 234 -14.75 31.78 -19.94
C GLY A 234 -15.20 32.86 -18.94
N GLY A 235 -15.10 34.13 -19.29
CA GLY A 235 -15.42 35.26 -18.38
C GLY A 235 -14.19 35.87 -17.74
N ASN A 236 -14.38 36.67 -16.68
CA ASN A 236 -13.30 37.32 -15.93
C ASN A 236 -12.48 36.29 -15.15
N ASN A 237 -11.28 36.69 -14.75
CA ASN A 237 -10.46 35.85 -13.86
C ASN A 237 -11.15 35.69 -12.48
N LEU A 238 -11.04 34.52 -11.91
CA LEU A 238 -11.33 34.30 -10.49
C LEU A 238 -10.23 34.97 -9.66
N THR A 239 -10.61 35.59 -8.55
CA THR A 239 -9.67 36.29 -7.70
C THR A 239 -9.80 35.88 -6.24
N LEU A 240 -8.67 35.95 -5.51
CA LEU A 240 -8.63 35.73 -4.06
C LEU A 240 -8.15 37.01 -3.37
N PRO A 241 -8.54 37.27 -2.12
CA PRO A 241 -8.20 38.49 -1.40
C PRO A 241 -6.68 38.70 -1.22
N ASN A 242 -5.94 37.60 -1.05
CA ASN A 242 -4.48 37.62 -0.86
C ASN A 242 -3.90 36.21 -1.13
N GLY A 243 -2.57 36.10 -1.15
CA GLY A 243 -1.87 34.84 -1.29
C GLY A 243 -2.05 33.89 -0.08
N GLY A 244 -1.61 32.67 -0.25
CA GLY A 244 -1.65 31.61 0.76
C GLY A 244 -2.27 30.31 0.24
N VAL A 245 -2.48 29.38 1.14
CA VAL A 245 -3.14 28.11 0.81
C VAL A 245 -4.65 28.26 0.93
N TYR A 246 -5.36 27.80 -0.08
CA TYR A 246 -6.82 27.80 -0.10
C TYR A 246 -7.37 26.42 -0.46
N LYS A 247 -8.39 26.00 0.25
CA LYS A 247 -9.30 24.96 -0.24
C LYS A 247 -10.23 25.62 -1.23
N LEU A 248 -10.19 25.17 -2.49
CA LEU A 248 -11.14 25.57 -3.53
C LEU A 248 -12.21 24.52 -3.70
N ASN A 249 -13.45 24.98 -3.90
CA ASN A 249 -14.55 24.15 -4.34
C ASN A 249 -15.17 24.76 -5.60
N ALA A 250 -15.59 23.91 -6.54
CA ALA A 250 -16.32 24.33 -7.72
C ALA A 250 -17.38 23.28 -8.07
N ASN A 251 -18.56 23.72 -8.50
CA ASN A 251 -19.62 22.86 -9.00
C ASN A 251 -20.03 23.30 -10.40
N ARG A 252 -19.81 22.44 -11.39
CA ARG A 252 -20.10 22.75 -12.80
C ARG A 252 -21.58 22.61 -13.15
N THR A 253 -22.36 21.91 -12.33
CA THR A 253 -23.80 21.76 -12.55
C THR A 253 -24.55 23.04 -12.13
N SER A 254 -24.23 23.57 -10.96
CA SER A 254 -24.80 24.81 -10.44
C SER A 254 -24.04 26.06 -10.90
N ASN A 255 -22.88 25.89 -11.56
CA ASN A 255 -21.96 26.97 -11.92
C ASN A 255 -21.58 27.86 -10.72
N THR A 256 -21.18 27.23 -9.62
CA THR A 256 -20.77 27.92 -8.41
C THR A 256 -19.33 27.57 -8.04
N TRP A 257 -18.69 28.46 -7.29
CA TRP A 257 -17.40 28.22 -6.69
C TRP A 257 -17.32 28.89 -5.32
N SER A 258 -16.44 28.37 -4.49
CA SER A 258 -16.12 28.96 -3.19
C SER A 258 -14.68 28.65 -2.80
N PHE A 259 -14.17 29.38 -1.81
CA PHE A 259 -12.86 29.17 -1.26
C PHE A 259 -12.88 29.27 0.26
N TYR A 260 -11.95 28.56 0.89
CA TYR A 260 -11.70 28.64 2.33
C TYR A 260 -10.20 28.78 2.55
N LYS A 261 -9.77 29.88 3.15
CA LYS A 261 -8.36 30.13 3.41
C LYS A 261 -7.86 29.21 4.52
N ILE A 262 -6.74 28.55 4.27
CA ILE A 262 -6.04 27.72 5.26
C ILE A 262 -4.91 28.54 5.86
N ASN A 263 -5.08 29.00 7.09
CA ASN A 263 -4.04 29.73 7.81
C ASN A 263 -3.02 28.78 8.45
N GLY A 264 -3.38 27.52 8.68
CA GLY A 264 -2.51 26.48 9.18
C GLY A 264 -3.26 25.17 9.43
N TRP A 265 -2.50 24.10 9.54
CA TRP A 265 -2.97 22.79 9.99
C TRP A 265 -2.36 22.46 11.34
N ALA A 266 -3.07 21.71 12.13
CA ALA A 266 -2.64 21.22 13.43
C ALA A 266 -3.03 19.77 13.65
N ILE A 267 -2.34 19.12 14.56
CA ILE A 267 -2.78 17.86 15.17
C ILE A 267 -3.49 18.15 16.49
N ILE A 268 -4.56 17.42 16.77
CA ILE A 268 -5.35 17.52 17.99
C ILE A 268 -5.82 16.14 18.41
N GLY A 269 -5.91 15.85 19.69
CA GLY A 269 -6.40 14.56 20.19
C GLY A 269 -5.75 14.16 21.48
N SER A 270 -6.29 13.14 22.15
CA SER A 270 -5.77 12.63 23.41
C SER A 270 -4.31 12.16 23.33
N ALA A 271 -3.82 11.79 22.13
CA ALA A 271 -2.43 11.45 21.91
C ALA A 271 -1.49 12.66 21.84
N THR A 272 -2.00 13.85 21.56
CA THR A 272 -1.18 15.06 21.31
C THR A 272 -0.87 15.83 22.59
N PRO A 273 0.17 16.71 22.62
CA PRO A 273 0.53 17.48 23.80
C PRO A 273 -0.62 18.33 24.37
N GLY A 274 -1.48 18.86 23.51
CA GLY A 274 -2.62 19.70 23.90
C GLY A 274 -3.92 18.94 24.20
N GLY A 275 -3.93 17.63 24.03
CA GLY A 275 -5.14 16.83 24.12
C GLY A 275 -6.21 17.27 23.10
N TRP A 276 -7.49 17.13 23.45
CA TRP A 276 -8.61 17.65 22.65
C TRP A 276 -8.89 19.15 22.91
N GLY A 277 -8.19 19.76 23.87
CA GLY A 277 -8.41 21.14 24.30
C GLY A 277 -7.63 22.19 23.54
N SER A 278 -6.47 21.85 22.97
CA SER A 278 -5.66 22.79 22.20
C SER A 278 -4.88 22.13 21.08
N ASP A 279 -4.70 22.88 20.00
CA ASP A 279 -4.00 22.45 18.81
C ASP A 279 -2.48 22.43 18.99
N THR A 280 -1.82 21.44 18.37
CA THR A 280 -0.38 21.44 18.18
C THR A 280 -0.10 21.75 16.70
N GLN A 281 0.41 22.95 16.43
CA GLN A 281 0.51 23.50 15.08
C GLN A 281 1.56 22.79 14.24
N MET A 282 1.22 22.49 12.98
CA MET A 282 2.13 22.01 11.95
C MET A 282 2.79 23.19 11.22
N THR A 283 3.99 22.97 10.72
CA THR A 283 4.71 23.96 9.90
C THR A 283 4.48 23.65 8.42
N PHE A 284 4.08 24.65 7.64
CA PHE A 284 3.99 24.56 6.19
C PHE A 284 5.37 24.79 5.56
N ASN A 285 5.83 23.88 4.73
CA ASN A 285 7.03 24.02 3.95
C ASN A 285 6.65 24.43 2.51
N ALA A 286 6.87 25.69 2.17
CA ALA A 286 6.50 26.24 0.86
C ALA A 286 7.26 25.61 -0.32
N ALA A 287 8.48 25.08 -0.09
CA ALA A 287 9.27 24.43 -1.14
C ALA A 287 8.73 23.02 -1.49
N THR A 288 8.18 22.31 -0.51
CA THR A 288 7.63 20.96 -0.70
C THR A 288 6.11 20.94 -0.74
N GLY A 289 5.43 22.01 -0.29
CA GLY A 289 3.98 22.08 -0.16
C GLY A 289 3.39 21.21 0.96
N LEU A 290 4.23 20.63 1.82
CA LEU A 290 3.83 19.73 2.89
C LEU A 290 3.67 20.45 4.22
N TYR A 291 2.77 19.94 5.07
CA TYR A 291 2.68 20.31 6.48
C TYR A 291 3.40 19.26 7.34
N THR A 292 4.28 19.69 8.23
CA THR A 292 5.07 18.79 9.07
C THR A 292 5.09 19.24 10.53
N ILE A 293 5.22 18.29 11.44
CA ILE A 293 5.48 18.55 12.86
C ILE A 293 6.27 17.38 13.46
N THR A 294 7.14 17.71 14.43
CA THR A 294 7.73 16.71 15.33
C THR A 294 7.14 16.93 16.72
N ALA A 295 6.50 15.90 17.27
CA ALA A 295 5.81 15.97 18.56
C ALA A 295 5.95 14.66 19.34
N ASN A 296 5.87 14.76 20.68
CA ASN A 296 5.73 13.58 21.53
C ASN A 296 4.26 13.18 21.59
N LEU A 297 3.98 11.94 21.20
CA LEU A 297 2.63 11.38 21.23
C LEU A 297 2.50 10.30 22.29
N GLN A 298 1.29 10.17 22.85
CA GLN A 298 0.93 9.15 23.84
C GLN A 298 0.35 7.92 23.14
N GLY A 299 0.93 6.74 23.45
CA GLY A 299 0.42 5.46 22.96
C GLY A 299 -0.90 5.05 23.61
N GLY A 300 -1.69 4.27 22.88
CA GLY A 300 -3.03 3.86 23.31
C GLY A 300 -4.07 4.98 23.20
N GLN A 301 -3.72 6.11 22.60
CA GLN A 301 -4.52 7.30 22.42
C GLN A 301 -4.70 7.61 20.93
N GLU A 302 -5.38 8.70 20.58
CA GLU A 302 -5.78 9.01 19.22
C GLU A 302 -5.65 10.50 18.89
N MET A 303 -5.61 10.81 17.58
CA MET A 303 -5.51 12.18 17.08
C MET A 303 -6.34 12.40 15.82
N LYS A 304 -6.49 13.66 15.45
CA LYS A 304 -7.01 14.13 14.15
C LYS A 304 -6.16 15.28 13.63
N PHE A 305 -6.32 15.60 12.36
CA PHE A 305 -5.85 16.86 11.78
C PHE A 305 -7.02 17.84 11.71
N ARG A 306 -6.79 19.13 11.99
CA ARG A 306 -7.76 20.17 11.69
C ARG A 306 -7.09 21.47 11.23
N ALA A 307 -7.80 22.20 10.36
CA ALA A 307 -7.35 23.49 9.84
C ALA A 307 -7.84 24.64 10.73
N ASN A 308 -7.07 25.70 10.80
CA ASN A 308 -7.46 26.97 11.41
C ASN A 308 -7.95 26.90 12.87
N ASN A 309 -7.54 25.86 13.61
CA ASN A 309 -8.02 25.58 14.96
C ASN A 309 -9.55 25.42 15.07
N ASP A 310 -10.17 24.96 13.99
CA ASP A 310 -11.62 24.82 13.84
C ASP A 310 -11.98 23.43 13.29
N TRP A 311 -13.19 22.94 13.62
CA TRP A 311 -13.69 21.67 13.16
C TRP A 311 -14.34 21.72 11.76
N ALA A 312 -14.53 22.91 11.17
CA ALA A 312 -15.11 23.06 9.84
C ALA A 312 -14.35 22.29 8.75
N VAL A 313 -13.01 22.22 8.88
CA VAL A 313 -12.16 21.41 7.99
C VAL A 313 -11.25 20.57 8.87
N ASN A 314 -11.57 19.29 8.98
CA ASN A 314 -10.78 18.33 9.74
C ASN A 314 -10.68 17.00 9.01
N PHE A 315 -9.61 16.26 9.28
CA PHE A 315 -9.36 14.94 8.76
C PHE A 315 -9.16 13.93 9.90
N GLY A 316 -9.75 12.76 9.71
CA GLY A 316 -9.41 11.51 10.38
C GLY A 316 -9.07 10.46 9.34
N ASP A 317 -9.06 9.19 9.72
CA ASP A 317 -8.78 8.08 8.79
C ASP A 317 -9.65 6.89 9.17
N ASN A 318 -10.62 6.55 8.31
CA ASN A 318 -11.57 5.47 8.55
C ASN A 318 -10.93 4.07 8.43
N GLY A 319 -9.90 3.94 7.60
CA GLY A 319 -9.19 2.68 7.34
C GLY A 319 -7.89 2.54 8.11
N ASN A 320 -7.43 3.60 8.74
CA ASN A 320 -6.07 3.71 9.29
C ASN A 320 -5.02 3.32 8.23
N ASP A 321 -5.27 3.74 6.99
CA ASP A 321 -4.49 3.38 5.80
C ASP A 321 -3.57 4.52 5.30
N GLY A 322 -3.64 5.73 5.94
CA GLY A 322 -2.86 6.92 5.61
C GLY A 322 -3.52 7.82 4.58
N THR A 323 -4.74 7.48 4.21
CA THR A 323 -5.60 8.32 3.38
C THR A 323 -6.60 9.05 4.29
N PRO A 324 -6.47 10.36 4.50
CA PRO A 324 -7.34 11.08 5.40
C PRO A 324 -8.70 11.39 4.77
N GLU A 325 -9.78 11.18 5.50
CA GLU A 325 -11.13 11.58 5.12
C GLU A 325 -11.64 12.77 5.95
N TYR A 326 -12.44 13.61 5.30
CA TYR A 326 -13.16 14.69 6.00
C TYR A 326 -14.07 14.12 7.09
N GLY A 327 -13.88 14.59 8.33
CA GLY A 327 -14.64 14.11 9.46
C GLY A 327 -14.40 12.65 9.83
N GLY A 328 -13.43 11.96 9.20
CA GLY A 328 -13.10 10.55 9.39
C GLY A 328 -12.82 10.18 10.84
N SER A 329 -12.67 8.88 11.10
CA SER A 329 -12.39 8.32 12.42
C SER A 329 -11.09 8.85 13.01
N ASN A 330 -10.97 8.87 14.33
CA ASN A 330 -9.73 9.27 14.98
C ASN A 330 -8.59 8.30 14.62
N ILE A 331 -7.39 8.83 14.44
CA ILE A 331 -6.18 8.10 14.06
C ILE A 331 -5.50 7.55 15.31
N PRO A 332 -5.40 6.24 15.50
CA PRO A 332 -4.82 5.66 16.70
C PRO A 332 -3.30 5.76 16.72
N ILE A 333 -2.72 6.03 17.88
CA ILE A 333 -1.29 6.00 18.15
C ILE A 333 -0.98 4.80 19.04
N ALA A 334 -0.32 3.78 18.48
CA ALA A 334 -0.12 2.52 19.19
C ALA A 334 0.90 2.61 20.35
N LEU A 335 1.98 3.37 20.18
CA LEU A 335 3.09 3.45 21.13
C LEU A 335 3.40 4.90 21.47
N SER A 336 3.76 5.17 22.72
CA SER A 336 4.29 6.49 23.10
C SER A 336 5.67 6.73 22.50
N GLY A 337 5.98 7.98 22.16
CA GLY A 337 7.29 8.37 21.65
C GLY A 337 7.29 9.70 20.94
N ASN A 338 8.46 10.08 20.44
CA ASN A 338 8.64 11.22 19.56
C ASN A 338 8.36 10.81 18.12
N TYR A 339 7.56 11.61 17.40
CA TYR A 339 7.12 11.30 16.04
C TYR A 339 7.30 12.50 15.12
N THR A 340 7.70 12.21 13.89
CA THR A 340 7.57 13.14 12.76
C THR A 340 6.30 12.80 12.00
N ILE A 341 5.41 13.80 11.89
CA ILE A 341 4.11 13.69 11.24
C ILE A 341 4.10 14.60 10.01
N THR A 342 3.66 14.09 8.88
CA THR A 342 3.52 14.84 7.63
C THR A 342 2.10 14.71 7.12
N LEU A 343 1.50 15.83 6.68
CA LEU A 343 0.23 15.88 5.96
C LEU A 343 0.49 16.41 4.55
N ASP A 344 0.05 15.65 3.55
CA ASP A 344 0.20 15.92 2.12
C ASP A 344 -1.17 16.16 1.50
N LEU A 345 -1.41 17.36 0.98
CA LEU A 345 -2.63 17.78 0.31
C LEU A 345 -2.38 18.29 -1.12
N LEU A 346 -1.21 17.97 -1.70
CA LEU A 346 -0.77 18.51 -2.99
C LEU A 346 -1.58 18.03 -4.18
N ILE A 347 -2.01 16.77 -4.14
CA ILE A 347 -2.73 16.16 -5.27
C ILE A 347 -4.20 16.10 -4.90
N GLY A 348 -5.02 16.86 -5.59
CA GLY A 348 -6.46 16.89 -5.37
C GLY A 348 -7.06 15.48 -5.32
N GLY A 349 -7.81 15.19 -4.29
CA GLY A 349 -8.44 13.88 -4.05
C GLY A 349 -7.50 12.77 -3.55
N ASN A 350 -6.20 12.88 -3.74
CA ASN A 350 -5.20 11.91 -3.27
C ASN A 350 -4.41 12.49 -2.07
N TYR A 351 -5.12 12.86 -1.03
CA TYR A 351 -4.51 13.33 0.20
C TYR A 351 -3.89 12.19 0.99
N GLY A 352 -2.79 12.47 1.67
CA GLY A 352 -2.07 11.48 2.44
C GLY A 352 -1.46 12.04 3.72
N TYR A 353 -1.12 11.17 4.66
CA TYR A 353 -0.32 11.53 5.81
C TYR A 353 0.63 10.40 6.20
N THR A 354 1.68 10.76 6.92
CA THR A 354 2.58 9.78 7.55
C THR A 354 2.79 10.11 9.01
N ILE A 355 2.93 9.09 9.84
CA ILE A 355 3.28 9.19 11.27
C ILE A 355 4.48 8.28 11.50
N LYS A 356 5.68 8.86 11.58
CA LYS A 356 6.94 8.13 11.73
C LYS A 356 7.50 8.35 13.13
N LYS A 357 7.68 7.27 13.87
CA LYS A 357 8.39 7.31 15.16
C LYS A 357 9.89 7.52 14.91
N ASN A 358 10.48 8.47 15.64
CA ASN A 358 11.90 8.82 15.55
C ASN A 358 12.77 7.88 16.38
#